data_566b073b915efa67c462fd5cbd4885da
#
_entry.id   566b073b915efa67c462fd5cbd4885da
#
_cell.length_a   1.000
_cell.length_b   1.000
_cell.length_c   1.000
_cell.angle_alpha   90.00
_cell.angle_beta   90.00
_cell.angle_gamma   90.00
#
_symmetry.space_group_name_H-M   'P 1'
#
loop_
_entity.id
_entity.type
_entity.pdbx_description
1 polymer ?
#
loop_
_entity_poly.entity_id
_entity_poly.type
_entity_poly.pdbx_seq_one_letter_code
_entity_poly.pdbx_strand_id
1 'polypeptide(L)'
;MERLSDAKINAGFERIEAVRRLERDRAQYLDPDYWRALNPELSITASPFVDTPPVDVMPDEAAAHASQLQEEGYLQTRPLVSAHMCARLARAVTRLAGAQVQTVFASLYDEYYQVFQGLEPVFAPILGEGYQWVGNGNYAYYVPPGDTGVSGLTAAAPHRDTLGPDRAILARQLPTIVSLWVPLTGVSTKESCIYVVPADLDPDYFTTKRDVDRTGLDLQSIRALPVETGSVLAWSTHLIHWGSAASRRARHPRMSVAMYFQRGDIPPYDAAVTFTCGDEVPFRDRLRWAAQSIGMKGFFD
;
A
#
# COMPACT_ATOMS: atom_id res chain seq x y z
N MET A 1 9.40 31.18 13.46
CA MET A 1 8.58 30.93 12.25
C MET A 1 9.52 30.28 11.23
N GLU A 2 9.50 28.94 11.16
CA GLU A 2 10.37 28.18 10.26
C GLU A 2 9.93 28.45 8.82
N ARG A 3 10.84 28.88 7.96
CA ARG A 3 10.55 28.99 6.53
C ARG A 3 10.34 27.60 5.97
N LEU A 4 9.16 27.34 5.42
CA LEU A 4 8.92 26.13 4.63
C LEU A 4 9.97 26.04 3.52
N SER A 5 10.62 24.88 3.36
CA SER A 5 11.55 24.69 2.24
C SER A 5 10.79 24.77 0.92
N ASP A 6 11.46 25.23 -0.15
CA ASP A 6 10.87 25.32 -1.49
C ASP A 6 10.25 23.99 -1.95
N ALA A 7 10.81 22.87 -1.51
CA ALA A 7 10.31 21.54 -1.76
C ALA A 7 8.95 21.26 -1.09
N LYS A 8 8.72 21.71 0.16
CA LYS A 8 7.41 21.58 0.83
C LYS A 8 6.36 22.50 0.21
N ILE A 9 6.77 23.67 -0.27
CA ILE A 9 5.90 24.60 -0.98
C ILE A 9 5.46 23.99 -2.31
N ASN A 10 6.38 23.43 -3.10
CA ASN A 10 6.08 22.80 -4.37
C ASN A 10 5.17 21.57 -4.21
N ALA A 11 5.41 20.72 -3.21
CA ALA A 11 4.54 19.60 -2.89
C ALA A 11 3.10 20.04 -2.53
N GLY A 12 2.96 21.16 -1.83
CA GLY A 12 1.66 21.77 -1.55
C GLY A 12 0.93 22.22 -2.82
N PHE A 13 1.65 22.84 -3.75
CA PHE A 13 1.11 23.25 -5.04
C PHE A 13 0.70 22.09 -5.91
N GLU A 14 1.53 21.03 -6.02
CA GLU A 14 1.21 19.82 -6.78
C GLU A 14 -0.06 19.13 -6.25
N ARG A 15 -0.24 19.09 -4.92
CA ARG A 15 -1.46 18.56 -4.31
C ARG A 15 -2.69 19.42 -4.64
N ILE A 16 -2.58 20.74 -4.59
CA ILE A 16 -3.68 21.65 -4.95
C ILE A 16 -4.05 21.50 -6.44
N GLU A 17 -3.06 21.41 -7.30
CA GLU A 17 -3.26 21.19 -8.74
C GLU A 17 -3.96 19.85 -9.02
N ALA A 18 -3.56 18.78 -8.32
CA ALA A 18 -4.19 17.47 -8.43
C ALA A 18 -5.68 17.52 -8.00
N VAL A 19 -5.99 18.20 -6.90
CA VAL A 19 -7.38 18.39 -6.44
C VAL A 19 -8.19 19.19 -7.46
N ARG A 20 -7.68 20.33 -7.93
CA ARG A 20 -8.34 21.16 -8.94
C ARG A 20 -8.61 20.40 -10.25
N ARG A 21 -7.71 19.51 -10.64
CA ARG A 21 -7.90 18.66 -11.82
C ARG A 21 -9.03 17.67 -11.57
N LEU A 22 -9.03 16.98 -10.43
CA LEU A 22 -10.10 16.06 -10.07
C LEU A 22 -11.47 16.78 -10.05
N GLU A 23 -11.55 17.98 -9.51
CA GLU A 23 -12.78 18.79 -9.52
C GLU A 23 -13.25 19.14 -10.94
N ARG A 24 -12.33 19.61 -11.80
CA ARG A 24 -12.63 19.97 -13.18
C ARG A 24 -13.10 18.76 -14.00
N ASP A 25 -12.44 17.63 -13.83
CA ASP A 25 -12.61 16.44 -14.66
C ASP A 25 -13.51 15.39 -13.94
N ARG A 26 -14.25 15.78 -12.87
CA ARG A 26 -15.04 14.88 -12.01
C ARG A 26 -16.02 14.02 -12.81
N ALA A 27 -16.73 14.60 -13.78
CA ALA A 27 -17.67 13.85 -14.60
C ALA A 27 -16.99 12.73 -15.40
N GLN A 28 -15.79 12.97 -15.91
CA GLN A 28 -14.98 11.97 -16.60
C GLN A 28 -14.54 10.84 -15.67
N TYR A 29 -14.15 11.16 -14.44
CA TYR A 29 -13.74 10.14 -13.45
C TYR A 29 -14.92 9.27 -12.96
N LEU A 30 -16.15 9.74 -13.03
CA LEU A 30 -17.34 8.97 -12.71
C LEU A 30 -17.74 7.98 -13.82
N ASP A 31 -17.14 8.08 -15.00
CA ASP A 31 -17.39 7.21 -16.14
C ASP A 31 -16.41 6.03 -16.17
N PRO A 32 -16.86 4.79 -15.98
CA PRO A 32 -15.97 3.63 -16.03
C PRO A 32 -15.34 3.41 -17.41
N ASP A 33 -15.97 3.90 -18.49
CA ASP A 33 -15.43 3.74 -19.85
C ASP A 33 -14.18 4.60 -20.07
N TYR A 34 -14.07 5.75 -19.40
CA TYR A 34 -12.83 6.51 -19.36
C TYR A 34 -11.65 5.67 -18.84
N TRP A 35 -11.85 4.95 -17.75
CA TRP A 35 -10.82 4.12 -17.14
C TRP A 35 -10.49 2.89 -17.99
N ARG A 36 -11.51 2.26 -18.60
CA ARG A 36 -11.31 1.16 -19.55
C ARG A 36 -10.51 1.60 -20.77
N ALA A 37 -10.79 2.79 -21.31
CA ALA A 37 -10.04 3.34 -22.43
C ALA A 37 -8.58 3.67 -22.06
N LEU A 38 -8.34 4.10 -20.80
CA LEU A 38 -6.99 4.42 -20.32
C LEU A 38 -6.13 3.16 -20.14
N ASN A 39 -6.72 2.03 -19.73
CA ASN A 39 -6.03 0.75 -19.55
C ASN A 39 -6.84 -0.41 -20.14
N PRO A 40 -6.90 -0.53 -21.48
CA PRO A 40 -7.79 -1.48 -22.15
C PRO A 40 -7.44 -2.96 -21.93
N GLU A 41 -6.24 -3.25 -21.41
CA GLU A 41 -5.83 -4.60 -21.02
C GLU A 41 -6.27 -5.01 -19.62
N LEU A 42 -6.88 -4.09 -18.85
CA LEU A 42 -7.40 -4.34 -17.50
C LEU A 42 -8.93 -4.32 -17.48
N SER A 43 -9.50 -4.94 -16.45
CA SER A 43 -10.93 -5.11 -16.29
C SER A 43 -11.51 -4.20 -15.21
N ILE A 44 -12.77 -3.80 -15.39
CA ILE A 44 -13.60 -3.17 -14.34
C ILE A 44 -14.96 -3.85 -14.39
N THR A 45 -15.24 -4.71 -13.42
CA THR A 45 -16.49 -5.45 -13.29
C THR A 45 -17.20 -5.12 -11.97
N ALA A 46 -18.39 -5.66 -11.74
CA ALA A 46 -19.10 -5.47 -10.46
C ALA A 46 -18.39 -6.17 -9.29
N SER A 47 -17.75 -7.33 -9.55
CA SER A 47 -16.91 -8.02 -8.58
C SER A 47 -15.53 -8.19 -9.17
N PRO A 48 -14.45 -7.69 -8.49
CA PRO A 48 -13.08 -7.86 -8.96
C PRO A 48 -12.55 -9.27 -8.74
N PHE A 49 -13.24 -10.05 -7.93
CA PHE A 49 -12.83 -11.39 -7.55
C PHE A 49 -13.19 -12.39 -8.65
N VAL A 50 -12.20 -13.13 -9.08
CA VAL A 50 -12.34 -14.25 -10.01
C VAL A 50 -11.69 -15.46 -9.36
N ASP A 51 -11.83 -16.64 -9.99
CA ASP A 51 -11.11 -17.84 -9.57
C ASP A 51 -9.61 -17.62 -9.84
N THR A 52 -8.95 -16.94 -8.91
CA THR A 52 -7.51 -16.64 -8.94
C THR A 52 -6.80 -17.75 -8.17
N PRO A 53 -5.95 -18.54 -8.82
CA PRO A 53 -5.23 -19.59 -8.11
C PRO A 53 -4.34 -18.97 -7.03
N PRO A 54 -4.36 -19.53 -5.80
CA PRO A 54 -3.50 -19.06 -4.73
C PRO A 54 -2.02 -19.29 -5.10
N VAL A 55 -1.17 -18.42 -4.58
CA VAL A 55 0.29 -18.59 -4.71
C VAL A 55 0.74 -19.81 -3.91
N ASP A 56 1.81 -20.44 -4.39
CA ASP A 56 2.39 -21.61 -3.71
C ASP A 56 3.24 -21.13 -2.54
N VAL A 57 2.75 -21.34 -1.32
CA VAL A 57 3.46 -21.08 -0.05
C VAL A 57 3.35 -22.33 0.81
N MET A 58 4.50 -22.92 1.12
CA MET A 58 4.53 -24.13 1.96
C MET A 58 4.13 -23.77 3.40
N PRO A 59 3.49 -24.71 4.16
CA PRO A 59 3.09 -24.44 5.55
C PRO A 59 4.24 -23.94 6.45
N ASP A 60 5.43 -24.50 6.31
CA ASP A 60 6.61 -24.07 7.08
C ASP A 60 7.06 -22.67 6.69
N GLU A 61 6.97 -22.30 5.41
CA GLU A 61 7.24 -20.95 4.92
C GLU A 61 6.22 -19.95 5.50
N ALA A 62 4.93 -20.31 5.49
CA ALA A 62 3.88 -19.48 6.08
C ALA A 62 4.06 -19.29 7.59
N ALA A 63 4.44 -20.35 8.33
CA ALA A 63 4.75 -20.26 9.75
C ALA A 63 5.96 -19.37 10.03
N ALA A 64 7.02 -19.47 9.20
CA ALA A 64 8.20 -18.61 9.31
C ALA A 64 7.83 -17.13 9.05
N HIS A 65 6.98 -16.83 8.06
CA HIS A 65 6.49 -15.48 7.80
C HIS A 65 5.70 -14.93 9.00
N ALA A 66 4.81 -15.73 9.61
CA ALA A 66 4.06 -15.30 10.79
C ALA A 66 4.98 -15.02 11.98
N SER A 67 5.98 -15.87 12.22
CA SER A 67 7.01 -15.66 13.27
C SER A 67 7.81 -14.38 13.04
N GLN A 68 8.28 -14.18 11.81
CA GLN A 68 9.02 -12.96 11.44
C GLN A 68 8.17 -11.70 11.67
N LEU A 69 6.90 -11.71 11.25
CA LEU A 69 6.00 -10.58 11.48
C LEU A 69 5.78 -10.31 12.97
N GLN A 70 5.66 -11.35 13.79
CA GLN A 70 5.46 -11.22 15.23
C GLN A 70 6.71 -10.67 15.92
N GLU A 71 7.90 -11.12 15.53
CA GLU A 71 9.17 -10.77 16.16
C GLU A 71 9.71 -9.44 15.68
N GLU A 72 9.68 -9.20 14.36
CA GLU A 72 10.29 -8.02 13.72
C GLU A 72 9.27 -6.93 13.31
N GLY A 73 7.95 -7.23 13.38
CA GLY A 73 6.89 -6.31 12.97
C GLY A 73 6.64 -6.26 11.46
N TYR A 74 7.44 -6.99 10.67
CA TYR A 74 7.29 -7.13 9.22
C TYR A 74 7.68 -8.53 8.75
N LEU A 75 7.30 -8.88 7.53
CA LEU A 75 7.79 -10.07 6.82
C LEU A 75 8.19 -9.69 5.39
N GLN A 76 9.06 -10.50 4.80
CA GLN A 76 9.47 -10.39 3.39
C GLN A 76 9.47 -11.78 2.75
N THR A 77 8.82 -11.89 1.58
CA THR A 77 8.78 -13.15 0.82
C THR A 77 9.73 -13.13 -0.38
N ARG A 78 9.98 -14.30 -0.95
CA ARG A 78 10.44 -14.43 -2.34
C ARG A 78 9.38 -13.88 -3.32
N PRO A 79 9.68 -13.75 -4.63
CA PRO A 79 8.66 -13.45 -5.64
C PRO A 79 7.53 -14.50 -5.63
N LEU A 80 6.29 -14.04 -5.40
CA LEU A 80 5.08 -14.87 -5.38
C LEU A 80 4.11 -14.45 -6.49
N VAL A 81 3.99 -13.14 -6.75
CA VAL A 81 3.12 -12.62 -7.82
C VAL A 81 3.82 -12.77 -9.17
N SER A 82 3.11 -13.29 -10.16
CA SER A 82 3.68 -13.53 -11.48
C SER A 82 4.22 -12.24 -12.12
N ALA A 83 5.35 -12.34 -12.81
CA ALA A 83 5.95 -11.23 -13.55
C ALA A 83 4.98 -10.64 -14.60
N HIS A 84 4.09 -11.47 -15.18
CA HIS A 84 3.08 -11.01 -16.12
C HIS A 84 2.05 -10.08 -15.45
N MET A 85 1.52 -10.46 -14.28
CA MET A 85 0.57 -9.62 -13.53
C MET A 85 1.23 -8.32 -13.05
N CYS A 86 2.43 -8.40 -12.50
CA CYS A 86 3.22 -7.21 -12.14
C CYS A 86 3.41 -6.27 -13.34
N ALA A 87 3.77 -6.79 -14.51
CA ALA A 87 3.97 -5.99 -15.72
C ALA A 87 2.66 -5.33 -16.22
N ARG A 88 1.51 -6.00 -16.11
CA ARG A 88 0.19 -5.43 -16.46
C ARG A 88 -0.13 -4.23 -15.57
N LEU A 89 -0.04 -4.40 -14.26
CA LEU A 89 -0.30 -3.31 -13.31
C LEU A 89 0.75 -2.20 -13.39
N ALA A 90 2.03 -2.52 -13.63
CA ALA A 90 3.07 -1.51 -13.82
C ALA A 90 2.78 -0.62 -15.04
N ARG A 91 2.28 -1.19 -16.16
CA ARG A 91 1.84 -0.39 -17.31
C ARG A 91 0.67 0.52 -16.96
N ALA A 92 -0.32 0.02 -16.19
CA ALA A 92 -1.45 0.83 -15.75
C ALA A 92 -0.99 2.01 -14.87
N VAL A 93 -0.15 1.76 -13.89
CA VAL A 93 0.43 2.80 -13.03
C VAL A 93 1.22 3.83 -13.85
N THR A 94 1.99 3.37 -14.86
CA THR A 94 2.73 4.25 -15.75
C THR A 94 1.80 5.13 -16.58
N ARG A 95 0.70 4.60 -17.12
CA ARG A 95 -0.28 5.39 -17.90
C ARG A 95 -1.01 6.40 -17.04
N LEU A 96 -1.41 6.01 -15.82
CA LEU A 96 -2.01 6.94 -14.86
C LEU A 96 -1.06 8.10 -14.55
N ALA A 97 0.20 7.81 -14.23
CA ALA A 97 1.22 8.82 -13.98
C ALA A 97 1.45 9.73 -15.22
N GLY A 98 1.54 9.14 -16.42
CA GLY A 98 1.69 9.87 -17.68
C GLY A 98 0.50 10.75 -18.02
N ALA A 99 -0.71 10.32 -17.69
CA ALA A 99 -1.94 11.12 -17.80
C ALA A 99 -2.09 12.14 -16.67
N GLN A 100 -1.13 12.20 -15.74
CA GLN A 100 -1.17 13.03 -14.54
C GLN A 100 -2.39 12.75 -13.65
N VAL A 101 -2.88 11.53 -13.65
CA VAL A 101 -3.91 11.00 -12.77
C VAL A 101 -3.24 10.34 -11.57
N GLN A 102 -3.84 10.45 -10.39
CA GLN A 102 -3.33 9.83 -9.18
C GLN A 102 -3.24 8.32 -9.35
N THR A 103 -2.07 7.75 -9.07
CA THR A 103 -1.80 6.32 -9.33
C THR A 103 -2.62 5.39 -8.44
N VAL A 104 -3.14 5.87 -7.29
CA VAL A 104 -4.06 5.13 -6.44
C VAL A 104 -5.28 4.60 -7.21
N PHE A 105 -5.70 5.28 -8.27
CA PHE A 105 -6.80 4.82 -9.13
C PHE A 105 -6.49 3.53 -9.92
N ALA A 106 -5.27 2.97 -9.81
CA ALA A 106 -5.02 1.60 -10.23
C ALA A 106 -5.89 0.58 -9.46
N SER A 107 -6.36 0.94 -8.27
CA SER A 107 -7.30 0.12 -7.49
C SER A 107 -8.73 0.10 -8.05
N LEU A 108 -9.01 0.78 -9.15
CA LEU A 108 -10.28 0.64 -9.87
C LEU A 108 -10.36 -0.66 -10.67
N TYR A 109 -9.22 -1.24 -11.04
CA TYR A 109 -9.15 -2.41 -11.91
C TYR A 109 -9.19 -3.71 -11.11
N ASP A 110 -9.83 -4.73 -11.67
CA ASP A 110 -10.01 -6.05 -11.06
C ASP A 110 -8.67 -6.72 -10.75
N GLU A 111 -7.69 -6.55 -11.61
CA GLU A 111 -6.36 -7.14 -11.48
C GLU A 111 -5.62 -6.65 -10.22
N TYR A 112 -5.92 -5.46 -9.73
CA TYR A 112 -5.40 -4.98 -8.46
C TYR A 112 -5.84 -5.88 -7.30
N TYR A 113 -7.12 -6.26 -7.26
CA TYR A 113 -7.68 -7.15 -6.24
C TYR A 113 -7.22 -8.58 -6.42
N GLN A 114 -7.12 -9.06 -7.67
CA GLN A 114 -6.66 -10.41 -8.00
C GLN A 114 -5.23 -10.68 -7.50
N VAL A 115 -4.34 -9.67 -7.54
CA VAL A 115 -2.99 -9.80 -6.94
C VAL A 115 -3.09 -10.17 -5.47
N PHE A 116 -3.89 -9.45 -4.70
CA PHE A 116 -4.00 -9.69 -3.26
C PHE A 116 -4.83 -10.93 -2.94
N GLN A 117 -5.83 -11.27 -3.74
CA GLN A 117 -6.60 -12.51 -3.59
C GLN A 117 -5.68 -13.73 -3.71
N GLY A 118 -4.80 -13.75 -4.70
CA GLY A 118 -3.83 -14.83 -4.87
C GLY A 118 -2.84 -14.96 -3.70
N LEU A 119 -2.62 -13.90 -2.94
CA LEU A 119 -1.70 -13.86 -1.78
C LEU A 119 -2.33 -14.34 -0.47
N GLU A 120 -3.56 -14.86 -0.47
CA GLU A 120 -4.22 -15.40 0.72
C GLU A 120 -3.31 -16.36 1.54
N PRO A 121 -2.54 -17.31 0.95
CA PRO A 121 -1.66 -18.19 1.70
C PRO A 121 -0.56 -17.48 2.52
N VAL A 122 -0.26 -16.21 2.21
CA VAL A 122 0.73 -15.41 2.96
C VAL A 122 0.11 -14.84 4.24
N PHE A 123 -1.13 -14.35 4.18
CA PHE A 123 -1.72 -13.56 5.27
C PHE A 123 -2.86 -14.27 6.02
N ALA A 124 -3.53 -15.27 5.43
CA ALA A 124 -4.54 -16.04 6.14
C ALA A 124 -4.00 -16.76 7.40
N PRO A 125 -2.77 -17.31 7.42
CA PRO A 125 -2.16 -17.85 8.64
C PRO A 125 -1.95 -16.81 9.75
N ILE A 126 -1.89 -15.53 9.40
CA ILE A 126 -1.70 -14.40 10.33
C ILE A 126 -3.03 -13.89 10.84
N LEU A 127 -4.00 -13.69 9.94
CA LEU A 127 -5.28 -13.03 10.22
C LEU A 127 -6.43 -14.01 10.52
N GLY A 128 -6.24 -15.28 10.26
CA GLY A 128 -7.27 -16.31 10.43
C GLY A 128 -8.28 -16.37 9.28
N GLU A 129 -9.16 -17.37 9.34
CA GLU A 129 -10.28 -17.51 8.41
C GLU A 129 -11.25 -16.32 8.56
N GLY A 130 -11.87 -15.93 7.44
CA GLY A 130 -12.84 -14.82 7.44
C GLY A 130 -12.19 -13.43 7.56
N TYR A 131 -10.91 -13.30 7.25
CA TYR A 131 -10.26 -12.00 7.14
C TYR A 131 -11.01 -11.06 6.20
N GLN A 132 -10.86 -9.78 6.42
CA GLN A 132 -11.56 -8.73 5.69
C GLN A 132 -10.57 -7.78 5.00
N TRP A 133 -11.00 -7.24 3.90
CA TRP A 133 -10.30 -6.22 3.14
C TRP A 133 -10.70 -4.83 3.64
N VAL A 134 -9.77 -3.89 3.66
CA VAL A 134 -10.03 -2.50 4.06
C VAL A 134 -9.87 -1.59 2.85
N GLY A 135 -10.98 -1.26 2.20
CA GLY A 135 -11.01 -0.64 0.87
C GLY A 135 -10.38 0.75 0.79
N ASN A 136 -10.35 1.54 1.87
CA ASN A 136 -9.64 2.81 1.92
C ASN A 136 -8.16 2.67 2.35
N GLY A 137 -7.67 1.44 2.49
CA GLY A 137 -6.26 1.10 2.67
C GLY A 137 -5.56 0.71 1.37
N ASN A 138 -6.16 1.03 0.22
CA ASN A 138 -5.60 0.75 -1.09
C ASN A 138 -4.65 1.86 -1.53
N TYR A 139 -3.47 1.48 -2.04
CA TYR A 139 -2.47 2.41 -2.56
C TYR A 139 -1.80 1.87 -3.81
N ALA A 140 -1.42 2.77 -4.71
CA ALA A 140 -0.51 2.47 -5.80
C ALA A 140 0.48 3.62 -5.94
N TYR A 141 1.74 3.29 -6.09
CA TYR A 141 2.82 4.26 -6.07
C TYR A 141 3.59 4.26 -7.38
N TYR A 142 3.97 5.44 -7.82
CA TYR A 142 4.93 5.69 -8.89
C TYR A 142 5.97 6.67 -8.37
N VAL A 143 7.19 6.20 -8.14
CA VAL A 143 8.30 7.01 -7.61
C VAL A 143 9.39 7.07 -8.69
N PRO A 144 9.52 8.18 -9.41
CA PRO A 144 10.51 8.31 -10.47
C PRO A 144 11.94 8.41 -9.91
N PRO A 145 12.97 8.09 -10.70
CA PRO A 145 14.36 8.35 -10.34
C PRO A 145 14.58 9.82 -9.95
N GLY A 146 15.27 10.03 -8.84
CA GLY A 146 15.56 11.37 -8.31
C GLY A 146 14.45 11.98 -7.46
N ASP A 147 13.32 11.29 -7.27
CA ASP A 147 12.29 11.73 -6.32
C ASP A 147 12.84 11.66 -4.89
N THR A 148 12.82 12.78 -4.22
CA THR A 148 13.26 12.89 -2.82
C THR A 148 12.18 12.57 -1.81
N GLY A 149 10.99 12.15 -2.28
CA GLY A 149 9.83 11.84 -1.44
C GLY A 149 9.16 13.06 -0.81
N VAL A 150 9.47 14.25 -1.31
CA VAL A 150 8.90 15.50 -0.81
C VAL A 150 7.49 15.74 -1.34
N SER A 151 7.09 15.04 -2.38
CA SER A 151 5.76 15.17 -3.03
C SER A 151 4.57 14.76 -2.14
N GLY A 152 4.82 14.26 -0.92
CA GLY A 152 3.77 13.95 0.06
C GLY A 152 2.90 12.73 -0.28
N LEU A 153 3.01 12.19 -1.49
CA LEU A 153 2.29 11.00 -1.96
C LEU A 153 3.10 9.70 -1.78
N THR A 154 4.37 9.82 -1.39
CA THR A 154 5.30 8.69 -1.34
C THR A 154 5.55 8.17 0.08
N ALA A 155 4.83 8.68 1.10
CA ALA A 155 5.03 8.33 2.51
C ALA A 155 6.54 8.33 2.91
N ALA A 156 7.27 9.35 2.44
CA ALA A 156 8.73 9.43 2.54
C ALA A 156 9.25 9.81 3.93
N ALA A 157 8.39 10.09 4.87
CA ALA A 157 8.79 10.38 6.25
C ALA A 157 8.51 9.16 7.13
N PRO A 158 9.42 8.81 8.07
CA PRO A 158 9.15 7.76 9.04
C PRO A 158 7.83 7.96 9.76
N HIS A 159 6.98 6.94 9.76
CA HIS A 159 5.64 6.97 10.37
C HIS A 159 5.19 5.56 10.77
N ARG A 160 4.16 5.50 11.59
CA ARG A 160 3.33 4.31 11.83
C ARG A 160 2.01 4.51 11.11
N ASP A 161 1.36 3.44 10.68
CA ASP A 161 0.02 3.54 10.10
C ASP A 161 -0.99 4.07 11.13
N THR A 162 -1.88 4.96 10.71
CA THR A 162 -2.73 5.76 11.61
C THR A 162 -4.02 5.06 12.06
N LEU A 163 -4.00 3.74 12.17
CA LEU A 163 -5.18 2.94 12.50
C LEU A 163 -5.43 2.76 14.03
N GLY A 164 -4.71 3.52 14.85
CA GLY A 164 -4.77 3.40 16.31
C GLY A 164 -3.93 2.26 16.88
N PRO A 165 -3.89 2.11 18.22
CA PRO A 165 -3.11 1.05 18.85
C PRO A 165 -3.80 -0.31 18.68
N ASP A 166 -3.05 -1.32 18.23
CA ASP A 166 -3.48 -2.70 18.11
C ASP A 166 -3.27 -3.44 19.45
N ARG A 167 -4.35 -3.88 20.08
CA ARG A 167 -4.31 -4.57 21.38
C ARG A 167 -3.58 -5.91 21.30
N ALA A 168 -3.62 -6.60 20.17
CA ALA A 168 -2.90 -7.87 20.02
C ALA A 168 -1.38 -7.63 20.02
N ILE A 169 -0.91 -6.58 19.34
CA ILE A 169 0.50 -6.18 19.37
C ILE A 169 0.92 -5.79 20.79
N LEU A 170 0.10 -5.01 21.52
CA LEU A 170 0.38 -4.67 22.92
C LEU A 170 0.50 -5.91 23.81
N ALA A 171 -0.22 -6.98 23.49
CA ALA A 171 -0.14 -8.29 24.14
C ALA A 171 0.94 -9.22 23.53
N ARG A 172 1.79 -8.73 22.64
CA ARG A 172 2.83 -9.49 21.93
C ARG A 172 2.29 -10.68 21.12
N GLN A 173 1.11 -10.50 20.55
CA GLN A 173 0.47 -11.45 19.63
C GLN A 173 0.59 -10.96 18.19
N LEU A 174 0.20 -11.81 17.24
CA LEU A 174 0.09 -11.42 15.82
C LEU A 174 -0.86 -10.21 15.66
N PRO A 175 -0.57 -9.28 14.75
CA PRO A 175 -1.37 -8.08 14.56
C PRO A 175 -2.79 -8.41 14.09
N THR A 176 -3.73 -7.53 14.43
CA THR A 176 -5.11 -7.65 13.96
C THR A 176 -5.31 -7.02 12.58
N ILE A 177 -4.40 -6.14 12.17
CA ILE A 177 -4.41 -5.48 10.85
C ILE A 177 -2.99 -5.54 10.28
N VAL A 178 -2.89 -5.90 9.01
CA VAL A 178 -1.62 -5.91 8.27
C VAL A 178 -1.74 -5.10 6.98
N SER A 179 -0.67 -4.43 6.62
CA SER A 179 -0.47 -3.83 5.31
C SER A 179 0.33 -4.79 4.45
N LEU A 180 -0.19 -5.16 3.28
CA LEU A 180 0.54 -5.90 2.26
C LEU A 180 0.99 -4.93 1.17
N TRP A 181 2.25 -5.03 0.77
CA TRP A 181 2.85 -4.21 -0.26
C TRP A 181 3.57 -5.11 -1.29
N VAL A 182 3.27 -4.91 -2.57
CA VAL A 182 3.80 -5.69 -3.68
C VAL A 182 4.53 -4.78 -4.66
N PRO A 183 5.85 -4.95 -4.86
CA PRO A 183 6.59 -4.25 -5.89
C PRO A 183 6.23 -4.79 -7.28
N LEU A 184 5.82 -3.90 -8.16
CA LEU A 184 5.55 -4.19 -9.57
C LEU A 184 6.83 -4.11 -10.42
N THR A 185 7.88 -3.51 -9.86
CA THR A 185 9.24 -3.43 -10.41
C THR A 185 10.23 -3.80 -9.32
N GLY A 186 11.36 -4.39 -9.65
CA GLY A 186 12.40 -4.71 -8.66
C GLY A 186 12.87 -3.43 -7.96
N VAL A 187 13.13 -3.52 -6.66
CA VAL A 187 13.44 -2.36 -5.81
C VAL A 187 14.74 -2.60 -5.06
N SER A 188 15.77 -1.91 -5.45
CA SER A 188 17.02 -1.81 -4.69
C SER A 188 17.04 -0.57 -3.81
N THR A 189 18.10 -0.39 -3.05
CA THR A 189 18.33 0.83 -2.26
C THR A 189 18.41 2.12 -3.09
N LYS A 190 18.48 2.01 -4.43
CA LYS A 190 18.45 3.15 -5.35
C LYS A 190 17.05 3.52 -5.81
N GLU A 191 16.15 2.53 -5.90
CA GLU A 191 14.77 2.69 -6.38
C GLU A 191 13.77 3.00 -5.27
N SER A 192 14.15 3.72 -4.21
CA SER A 192 13.23 4.08 -3.11
C SER A 192 12.67 2.85 -2.37
N CYS A 193 13.53 1.92 -1.91
CA CYS A 193 13.07 0.77 -1.13
C CYS A 193 12.40 1.20 0.19
N ILE A 194 11.62 0.30 0.75
CA ILE A 194 11.05 0.51 2.09
C ILE A 194 12.16 0.41 3.13
N TYR A 195 12.17 1.35 4.05
CA TYR A 195 12.97 1.33 5.26
C TYR A 195 12.06 1.08 6.45
N VAL A 196 12.57 0.35 7.43
CA VAL A 196 11.85 0.02 8.66
C VAL A 196 12.76 0.21 9.88
N VAL A 197 12.14 0.39 11.04
CA VAL A 197 12.75 0.13 12.34
C VAL A 197 12.08 -1.14 12.88
N PRO A 198 12.78 -2.29 12.96
CA PRO A 198 12.21 -3.53 13.45
C PRO A 198 11.64 -3.41 14.86
N ALA A 199 10.65 -4.24 15.18
CA ALA A 199 9.93 -4.19 16.45
C ALA A 199 10.84 -4.38 17.68
N ASP A 200 11.89 -5.19 17.56
CA ASP A 200 12.89 -5.44 18.62
C ASP A 200 13.83 -4.26 18.88
N LEU A 201 13.95 -3.33 17.92
CA LEU A 201 14.78 -2.13 18.00
C LEU A 201 13.99 -0.85 18.23
N ASP A 202 12.66 -0.94 18.26
CA ASP A 202 11.76 0.18 18.50
C ASP A 202 11.18 0.11 19.91
N PRO A 203 11.64 0.95 20.85
CA PRO A 203 11.19 0.90 22.24
C PRO A 203 9.68 1.18 22.42
N ASP A 204 9.07 1.82 21.43
CA ASP A 204 7.66 2.20 21.48
C ASP A 204 6.74 1.22 20.72
N TYR A 205 7.28 0.19 20.05
CA TYR A 205 6.50 -0.73 19.22
C TYR A 205 5.37 -1.42 19.99
N PHE A 206 5.63 -1.92 21.19
CA PHE A 206 4.65 -2.60 22.04
C PHE A 206 3.93 -1.65 23.01
N THR A 207 3.82 -0.37 22.65
CA THR A 207 3.15 0.64 23.48
C THR A 207 2.00 1.30 22.72
N THR A 208 1.23 2.14 23.40
CA THR A 208 0.16 2.93 22.79
C THR A 208 0.67 4.17 22.04
N LYS A 209 1.96 4.47 22.10
CA LYS A 209 2.55 5.63 21.44
C LYS A 209 2.55 5.45 19.93
N ARG A 210 1.95 6.40 19.22
CA ARG A 210 1.81 6.38 17.77
C ARG A 210 2.71 7.39 17.06
N ASP A 211 3.09 8.44 17.76
CA ASP A 211 3.98 9.46 17.22
C ASP A 211 5.40 8.93 17.04
N VAL A 212 6.03 9.30 15.95
CA VAL A 212 7.43 8.97 15.65
C VAL A 212 8.28 10.20 15.85
N ASP A 213 9.21 10.13 16.82
CA ASP A 213 10.26 11.14 16.93
C ASP A 213 11.29 10.93 15.82
N ARG A 214 11.09 11.67 14.72
CA ARG A 214 11.95 11.57 13.54
C ARG A 214 13.37 12.08 13.76
N THR A 215 13.58 12.88 14.81
CA THR A 215 14.89 13.45 15.15
C THR A 215 15.69 12.54 16.08
N GLY A 216 15.00 11.72 16.86
CA GLY A 216 15.57 10.78 17.81
C GLY A 216 15.73 9.35 17.27
N LEU A 217 15.46 9.10 15.98
CA LEU A 217 15.67 7.77 15.41
C LEU A 217 17.16 7.38 15.43
N ASP A 218 17.44 6.22 16.02
CA ASP A 218 18.77 5.63 15.91
C ASP A 218 19.01 5.12 14.47
N LEU A 219 19.95 5.73 13.77
CA LEU A 219 20.27 5.35 12.40
C LEU A 219 20.77 3.91 12.27
N GLN A 220 21.32 3.33 13.33
CA GLN A 220 21.79 1.94 13.33
C GLN A 220 20.68 0.91 13.44
N SER A 221 19.50 1.32 13.94
CA SER A 221 18.32 0.47 14.01
C SER A 221 17.57 0.38 12.68
N ILE A 222 17.90 1.23 11.70
CA ILE A 222 17.20 1.29 10.41
C ILE A 222 17.64 0.14 9.50
N ARG A 223 16.67 -0.57 8.94
CA ARG A 223 16.90 -1.60 7.91
C ARG A 223 16.28 -1.18 6.58
N ALA A 224 17.06 -1.34 5.52
CA ALA A 224 16.57 -1.22 4.14
C ALA A 224 16.05 -2.58 3.68
N LEU A 225 14.89 -2.61 3.03
CA LEU A 225 14.26 -3.82 2.51
C LEU A 225 14.24 -3.80 0.97
N PRO A 226 15.36 -4.10 0.30
CA PRO A 226 15.36 -4.32 -1.14
C PRO A 226 14.59 -5.60 -1.47
N VAL A 227 13.81 -5.57 -2.56
CA VAL A 227 12.93 -6.68 -2.94
C VAL A 227 12.89 -6.87 -4.46
N GLU A 228 12.67 -8.11 -4.89
CA GLU A 228 12.43 -8.45 -6.28
C GLU A 228 10.99 -8.15 -6.70
N THR A 229 10.77 -7.98 -8.00
CA THR A 229 9.43 -7.84 -8.58
C THR A 229 8.54 -9.01 -8.14
N GLY A 230 7.34 -8.72 -7.63
CA GLY A 230 6.36 -9.72 -7.23
C GLY A 230 6.61 -10.36 -5.87
N SER A 231 7.64 -9.95 -5.12
CA SER A 231 7.74 -10.28 -3.70
C SER A 231 6.63 -9.61 -2.90
N VAL A 232 6.46 -10.00 -1.64
CA VAL A 232 5.54 -9.34 -0.72
C VAL A 232 6.33 -8.81 0.46
N LEU A 233 6.12 -7.55 0.81
CA LEU A 233 6.38 -7.04 2.14
C LEU A 233 5.04 -6.93 2.86
N ALA A 234 4.97 -7.39 4.09
CA ALA A 234 3.82 -7.11 4.94
C ALA A 234 4.31 -6.59 6.29
N TRP A 235 3.54 -5.71 6.90
CA TRP A 235 3.88 -5.13 8.19
C TRP A 235 2.65 -4.81 9.02
N SER A 236 2.88 -4.75 10.33
CA SER A 236 1.88 -4.34 11.29
C SER A 236 1.70 -2.82 11.29
N THR A 237 0.54 -2.35 11.72
CA THR A 237 0.26 -0.91 11.86
C THR A 237 1.18 -0.19 12.87
N HIS A 238 1.88 -0.93 13.74
CA HIS A 238 2.81 -0.38 14.73
C HIS A 238 4.24 -0.18 14.19
N LEU A 239 4.59 -0.79 13.06
CA LEU A 239 5.93 -0.68 12.52
C LEU A 239 6.25 0.74 12.06
N ILE A 240 7.40 1.27 12.48
CA ILE A 240 7.95 2.48 11.86
C ILE A 240 8.48 2.11 10.49
N HIS A 241 7.91 2.73 9.46
CA HIS A 241 8.31 2.48 8.07
C HIS A 241 8.20 3.72 7.20
N TRP A 242 8.89 3.72 6.06
CA TRP A 242 8.80 4.77 5.05
C TRP A 242 9.44 4.33 3.74
N GLY A 243 9.10 5.01 2.64
CA GLY A 243 9.83 4.88 1.38
C GLY A 243 11.07 5.79 1.40
N SER A 244 12.25 5.25 1.06
CA SER A 244 13.45 6.07 0.94
C SER A 244 13.38 7.01 -0.28
N ALA A 245 14.23 8.03 -0.31
CA ALA A 245 14.41 8.85 -1.52
C ALA A 245 14.93 7.99 -2.68
N ALA A 246 14.39 8.20 -3.88
CA ALA A 246 14.91 7.56 -5.08
C ALA A 246 16.20 8.24 -5.55
N SER A 247 17.21 7.44 -5.83
CA SER A 247 18.46 7.95 -6.40
C SER A 247 18.23 8.46 -7.84
N ARG A 248 18.92 9.54 -8.22
CA ARG A 248 18.99 9.94 -9.64
C ARG A 248 19.67 8.88 -10.53
N ARG A 249 20.32 7.88 -9.93
CA ARG A 249 20.94 6.72 -10.59
C ARG A 249 20.06 5.49 -10.55
N ALA A 250 18.81 5.60 -10.07
CA ALA A 250 17.84 4.52 -10.17
C ALA A 250 17.61 4.17 -11.64
N ARG A 251 17.46 2.88 -11.92
CA ARG A 251 17.35 2.38 -13.31
C ARG A 251 15.94 2.56 -13.88
N HIS A 252 14.96 2.59 -13.02
CA HIS A 252 13.54 2.69 -13.37
C HIS A 252 12.75 3.27 -12.19
N PRO A 253 11.53 3.75 -12.41
CA PRO A 253 10.64 4.13 -11.32
C PRO A 253 10.35 2.94 -10.39
N ARG A 254 10.24 3.19 -9.07
CA ARG A 254 9.57 2.24 -8.19
C ARG A 254 8.07 2.30 -8.45
N MET A 255 7.50 1.18 -8.82
CA MET A 255 6.06 1.01 -8.89
C MET A 255 5.63 -0.10 -7.95
N SER A 256 4.57 0.12 -7.21
CA SER A 256 4.07 -0.83 -6.21
C SER A 256 2.59 -0.61 -5.93
N VAL A 257 1.94 -1.65 -5.41
CA VAL A 257 0.56 -1.61 -4.91
C VAL A 257 0.53 -2.06 -3.45
N ALA A 258 -0.43 -1.55 -2.67
CA ALA A 258 -0.59 -1.96 -1.28
C ALA A 258 -2.07 -2.00 -0.88
N MET A 259 -2.41 -2.89 0.06
CA MET A 259 -3.75 -3.07 0.59
C MET A 259 -3.67 -3.44 2.07
N TYR A 260 -4.63 -2.97 2.87
CA TYR A 260 -4.80 -3.38 4.25
C TYR A 260 -5.80 -4.53 4.38
N PHE A 261 -5.48 -5.43 5.30
CA PHE A 261 -6.32 -6.56 5.69
C PHE A 261 -6.47 -6.59 7.20
N GLN A 262 -7.65 -6.98 7.68
CA GLN A 262 -7.91 -7.16 9.09
C GLN A 262 -8.48 -8.55 9.41
N ARG A 263 -8.33 -8.97 10.65
CA ARG A 263 -8.96 -10.18 11.19
C ARG A 263 -10.49 -10.05 11.14
N GLY A 264 -11.17 -11.14 10.78
CA GLY A 264 -12.62 -11.17 10.71
C GLY A 264 -13.32 -11.32 12.07
N ASP A 265 -12.59 -11.73 13.11
CA ASP A 265 -13.11 -11.94 14.47
C ASP A 265 -13.11 -10.64 15.33
N ILE A 266 -12.70 -9.52 14.76
CA ILE A 266 -12.76 -8.20 15.40
C ILE A 266 -13.76 -7.30 14.68
N PRO A 267 -14.31 -6.28 15.37
CA PRO A 267 -15.14 -5.29 14.68
C PRO A 267 -14.39 -4.64 13.51
N PRO A 268 -15.07 -4.38 12.38
CA PRO A 268 -14.46 -3.67 11.26
C PRO A 268 -13.86 -2.34 11.69
N TYR A 269 -12.66 -2.03 11.19
CA TYR A 269 -12.04 -0.73 11.39
C TYR A 269 -12.95 0.42 10.94
N ASP A 270 -13.55 0.26 9.76
CA ASP A 270 -14.60 1.13 9.25
C ASP A 270 -15.55 0.24 8.41
N ALA A 271 -16.76 -0.01 8.93
CA ALA A 271 -17.74 -0.88 8.28
C ALA A 271 -18.16 -0.40 6.88
N ALA A 272 -18.00 0.90 6.57
CA ALA A 272 -18.35 1.45 5.26
C ALA A 272 -17.34 1.09 4.16
N VAL A 273 -16.16 0.59 4.54
CA VAL A 273 -15.06 0.28 3.61
C VAL A 273 -14.50 -1.13 3.79
N THR A 274 -15.09 -1.92 4.69
CA THR A 274 -14.63 -3.28 4.98
C THR A 274 -15.51 -4.29 4.23
N PHE A 275 -14.88 -5.25 3.54
CA PHE A 275 -15.55 -6.24 2.71
C PHE A 275 -14.78 -7.57 2.67
N THR A 276 -15.39 -8.61 2.11
CA THR A 276 -14.82 -9.95 1.92
C THR A 276 -14.74 -10.32 0.43
N CYS A 277 -14.02 -11.40 0.11
CA CYS A 277 -13.93 -11.89 -1.28
C CYS A 277 -15.28 -12.32 -1.90
N GLY A 278 -16.33 -12.53 -1.09
CA GLY A 278 -17.66 -12.88 -1.58
C GLY A 278 -18.53 -11.67 -1.94
N ASP A 279 -18.09 -10.47 -1.59
CA ASP A 279 -18.86 -9.26 -1.76
C ASP A 279 -18.72 -8.67 -3.17
N GLU A 280 -19.76 -8.03 -3.66
CA GLU A 280 -19.62 -7.12 -4.79
C GLU A 280 -18.84 -5.87 -4.36
N VAL A 281 -17.95 -5.42 -5.23
CA VAL A 281 -17.15 -4.20 -5.04
C VAL A 281 -17.39 -3.31 -6.26
N PRO A 282 -18.50 -2.60 -6.33
CA PRO A 282 -18.88 -1.79 -7.47
C PRO A 282 -17.84 -0.71 -7.78
N PHE A 283 -17.73 -0.33 -9.03
CA PHE A 283 -16.79 0.71 -9.49
C PHE A 283 -16.87 2.00 -8.66
N ARG A 284 -18.10 2.43 -8.29
CA ARG A 284 -18.27 3.66 -7.49
C ARG A 284 -17.69 3.55 -6.09
N ASP A 285 -17.76 2.37 -5.47
CA ASP A 285 -17.16 2.15 -4.16
C ASP A 285 -15.64 2.19 -4.24
N ARG A 286 -15.04 1.52 -5.24
CA ARG A 286 -13.60 1.59 -5.51
C ARG A 286 -13.14 3.02 -5.74
N LEU A 287 -13.89 3.80 -6.51
CA LEU A 287 -13.58 5.20 -6.80
C LEU A 287 -13.59 6.05 -5.52
N ARG A 288 -14.62 5.89 -4.66
CA ARG A 288 -14.71 6.56 -3.36
C ARG A 288 -13.56 6.18 -2.45
N TRP A 289 -13.25 4.89 -2.33
CA TRP A 289 -12.16 4.40 -1.49
C TRP A 289 -10.80 4.87 -1.98
N ALA A 290 -10.53 4.84 -3.27
CA ALA A 290 -9.31 5.40 -3.85
C ALA A 290 -9.16 6.89 -3.53
N ALA A 291 -10.22 7.66 -3.63
CA ALA A 291 -10.20 9.08 -3.25
C ALA A 291 -9.97 9.27 -1.75
N GLN A 292 -10.58 8.45 -0.89
CA GLN A 292 -10.36 8.50 0.56
C GLN A 292 -8.91 8.21 0.93
N SER A 293 -8.27 7.24 0.27
CA SER A 293 -6.86 6.88 0.51
C SER A 293 -5.88 8.05 0.28
N ILE A 294 -6.26 9.01 -0.55
CA ILE A 294 -5.49 10.24 -0.80
C ILE A 294 -6.04 11.48 -0.09
N GLY A 295 -6.93 11.27 0.90
CA GLY A 295 -7.48 12.33 1.74
C GLY A 295 -8.61 13.14 1.09
N MET A 296 -9.27 12.62 0.06
CA MET A 296 -10.41 13.24 -0.63
C MET A 296 -11.74 12.57 -0.24
N LYS A 297 -11.98 12.43 1.07
CA LYS A 297 -13.23 11.85 1.59
C LYS A 297 -14.43 12.67 1.13
N GLY A 298 -15.48 11.99 0.65
CA GLY A 298 -16.73 12.61 0.19
C GLY A 298 -16.68 13.21 -1.23
N PHE A 299 -15.55 13.14 -1.92
CA PHE A 299 -15.41 13.77 -3.24
C PHE A 299 -16.27 13.11 -4.33
N PHE A 300 -16.47 11.80 -4.26
CA PHE A 300 -17.26 11.01 -5.23
C PHE A 300 -18.58 10.46 -4.63
N ASP A 301 -19.01 10.99 -3.49
CA ASP A 301 -20.32 10.64 -2.90
C ASP A 301 -21.51 11.14 -3.75
#